data_dd35a3e8e320e391d53e15e4cc5f6f52
#
_entry.id   dd35a3e8e320e391d53e15e4cc5f6f52
#
_cell.length_a   1.000
_cell.length_b   1.000
_cell.length_c   1.000
_cell.angle_alpha   90.00
_cell.angle_beta   90.00
_cell.angle_gamma   90.00
#
_symmetry.space_group_name_H-M   'P 1'
#
loop_
_entity.id
_entity.type
_entity.pdbx_description
1 polymer ?
#
loop_
_entity_poly.entity_id
_entity_poly.type
_entity_poly.pdbx_seq_one_letter_code
_entity_poly.pdbx_strand_id
1 'polypeptide(L)'
;MTREQAEKLRQEKRRKRLRKKRIKAFATLAVIVVAVIAVVIFAVKGISKLTGAPDSESGSADTVISESADASSENTGISSDVTDVSSDTTDVSSGDAVSSDRTAEVTQKPEQSWSTMLVNVWNYMPEGYVPEVREISYQGVSPLNNKFDVRAADALELMLADARAAGYNMYLVSAYRTHEYQVSLYNRKVNEYLNMGYDEETAKSEASQWVAIPGTSEHCTGLAADIVSSTWFNYNADLTHDFEDTEHFDWLYEHCADYGFILRYPKGKEAVTAITYEPWHYRYVGVEAAKYIMENGITLEEFHGQ
;
A
#
# COMPACT_ATOMS: atom_id res chain seq x y z
N MET A 1 -1.13 28.38 -6.67
CA MET A 1 -1.04 27.94 -5.25
C MET A 1 0.43 27.68 -4.97
N THR A 2 1.03 28.28 -3.96
CA THR A 2 2.45 28.06 -3.64
C THR A 2 2.65 26.64 -3.08
N ARG A 3 3.87 26.10 -3.18
CA ARG A 3 4.25 24.79 -2.61
C ARG A 3 3.90 24.70 -1.12
N GLU A 4 4.16 25.76 -0.37
CA GLU A 4 3.83 25.85 1.05
C GLU A 4 2.32 25.82 1.33
N GLN A 5 1.51 26.46 0.48
CA GLN A 5 0.04 26.42 0.59
C GLN A 5 -0.50 25.02 0.27
N ALA A 6 0.09 24.34 -0.72
CA ALA A 6 -0.26 22.96 -1.05
C ALA A 6 0.07 22.00 0.10
N GLU A 7 1.23 22.16 0.72
CA GLU A 7 1.66 21.32 1.85
C GLU A 7 0.79 21.57 3.10
N LYS A 8 0.47 22.82 3.43
CA LYS A 8 -0.48 23.12 4.51
C LYS A 8 -1.86 22.51 4.27
N LEU A 9 -2.36 22.57 3.04
CA LEU A 9 -3.64 21.97 2.68
C LEU A 9 -3.62 20.45 2.80
N ARG A 10 -2.50 19.79 2.40
CA ARG A 10 -2.28 18.34 2.55
C ARG A 10 -2.26 17.97 4.04
N GLN A 11 -1.50 18.69 4.87
CA GLN A 11 -1.45 18.44 6.32
C GLN A 11 -2.82 18.63 6.97
N GLU A 12 -3.60 19.61 6.55
CA GLU A 12 -4.96 19.81 7.07
C GLU A 12 -5.90 18.66 6.65
N LYS A 13 -5.84 18.22 5.40
CA LYS A 13 -6.57 17.04 4.92
C LYS A 13 -6.18 15.79 5.70
N ARG A 14 -4.87 15.56 5.93
CA ARG A 14 -4.35 14.45 6.74
C ARG A 14 -4.89 14.50 8.17
N ARG A 15 -4.85 15.68 8.83
CA ARG A 15 -5.44 15.84 10.18
C ARG A 15 -6.93 15.54 10.20
N LYS A 16 -7.69 15.96 9.18
CA LYS A 16 -9.13 15.68 9.06
C LYS A 16 -9.39 14.18 8.85
N ARG A 17 -8.58 13.50 8.03
CA ARG A 17 -8.66 12.03 7.84
C ARG A 17 -8.37 11.28 9.14
N LEU A 18 -7.27 11.59 9.82
CA LEU A 18 -6.90 10.97 11.10
C LEU A 18 -7.98 11.19 12.18
N ARG A 19 -8.58 12.38 12.24
CA ARG A 19 -9.68 12.66 13.15
C ARG A 19 -10.92 11.82 12.84
N LYS A 20 -11.27 11.66 11.55
CA LYS A 20 -12.38 10.79 11.13
C LYS A 20 -12.12 9.32 11.47
N LYS A 21 -10.88 8.82 11.28
CA LYS A 21 -10.50 7.44 11.67
C LYS A 21 -10.63 7.22 13.17
N ARG A 22 -10.10 8.16 13.98
CA ARG A 22 -10.24 8.07 15.44
C ARG A 22 -11.71 8.03 15.85
N ILE A 23 -12.55 8.88 15.28
CA ILE A 23 -14.00 8.88 15.56
C ILE A 23 -14.64 7.55 15.17
N LYS A 24 -14.34 7.01 13.99
CA LYS A 24 -14.84 5.68 13.56
C LYS A 24 -14.37 4.57 14.50
N ALA A 25 -13.07 4.54 14.85
CA ALA A 25 -12.50 3.55 15.76
C ALA A 25 -13.15 3.61 17.15
N PHE A 26 -13.35 4.83 17.70
CA PHE A 26 -14.07 5.00 18.97
C PHE A 26 -15.52 4.56 18.88
N ALA A 27 -16.21 4.86 17.77
CA ALA A 27 -17.59 4.42 17.56
C ALA A 27 -17.69 2.89 17.49
N THR A 28 -16.78 2.23 16.77
CA THR A 28 -16.72 0.77 16.70
C THR A 28 -16.42 0.15 18.06
N LEU A 29 -15.45 0.70 18.79
CA LEU A 29 -15.12 0.23 20.13
C LEU A 29 -16.31 0.39 21.09
N ALA A 30 -17.01 1.52 21.03
CA ALA A 30 -18.20 1.75 21.84
C ALA A 30 -19.30 0.73 21.56
N VAL A 31 -19.53 0.38 20.28
CA VAL A 31 -20.50 -0.66 19.91
C VAL A 31 -20.11 -2.03 20.45
N ILE A 32 -18.81 -2.39 20.35
CA ILE A 32 -18.31 -3.66 20.89
C ILE A 32 -18.49 -3.69 22.42
N VAL A 33 -18.16 -2.62 23.13
CA VAL A 33 -18.31 -2.54 24.59
C VAL A 33 -19.79 -2.69 24.99
N VAL A 34 -20.70 -2.01 24.28
CA VAL A 34 -22.15 -2.14 24.54
C VAL A 34 -22.63 -3.57 24.29
N ALA A 35 -22.17 -4.21 23.21
CA ALA A 35 -22.49 -5.60 22.90
C ALA A 35 -22.00 -6.57 24.01
N VAL A 36 -20.77 -6.39 24.46
CA VAL A 36 -20.19 -7.20 25.57
C VAL A 36 -20.98 -7.00 26.85
N ILE A 37 -21.33 -5.76 27.21
CA ILE A 37 -22.15 -5.46 28.39
C ILE A 37 -23.53 -6.13 28.29
N ALA A 38 -24.16 -6.07 27.11
CA ALA A 38 -25.44 -6.72 26.89
C ALA A 38 -25.37 -8.25 27.06
N VAL A 39 -24.30 -8.89 26.55
CA VAL A 39 -24.07 -10.33 26.71
C VAL A 39 -23.88 -10.68 28.21
N VAL A 40 -23.09 -9.89 28.94
CA VAL A 40 -22.84 -10.10 30.36
C VAL A 40 -24.16 -9.95 31.16
N ILE A 41 -24.96 -8.91 30.89
CA ILE A 41 -26.24 -8.71 31.55
C ILE A 41 -27.19 -9.88 31.26
N PHE A 42 -27.21 -10.37 30.01
CA PHE A 42 -28.05 -11.52 29.64
C PHE A 42 -27.61 -12.80 30.32
N ALA A 43 -26.30 -13.04 30.44
CA ALA A 43 -25.72 -14.18 31.15
C ALA A 43 -26.06 -14.13 32.66
N VAL A 44 -25.91 -12.97 33.29
CA VAL A 44 -26.23 -12.78 34.70
C VAL A 44 -27.74 -12.98 34.98
N LYS A 45 -28.62 -12.44 34.10
CA LYS A 45 -30.06 -12.67 34.20
C LYS A 45 -30.47 -14.12 33.91
N GLY A 46 -29.74 -14.81 33.07
CA GLY A 46 -29.94 -16.24 32.80
C GLY A 46 -29.60 -17.11 34.00
N ILE A 47 -28.52 -16.78 34.72
CA ILE A 47 -28.08 -17.50 35.95
C ILE A 47 -29.07 -17.27 37.09
N SER A 48 -29.62 -16.06 37.26
CA SER A 48 -30.61 -15.77 38.31
C SER A 48 -31.97 -16.49 38.13
N LYS A 49 -32.27 -16.97 36.91
CA LYS A 49 -33.46 -17.80 36.65
C LYS A 49 -33.25 -19.29 36.90
N LEU A 50 -32.00 -19.74 37.05
CA LEU A 50 -31.66 -21.15 37.32
C LEU A 50 -31.39 -21.43 38.76
N THR A 51 -31.26 -20.41 39.65
CA THR A 51 -31.06 -20.57 41.11
C THR A 51 -32.31 -20.17 41.87
N GLY A 52 -33.45 -20.80 41.54
CA GLY A 52 -34.61 -20.87 42.42
C GLY A 52 -34.51 -22.16 43.19
N ALA A 53 -33.95 -22.16 44.37
CA ALA A 53 -33.93 -23.27 45.30
C ALA A 53 -34.05 -22.77 46.74
N PRO A 54 -34.62 -23.58 47.61
CA PRO A 54 -35.22 -23.12 48.86
C PRO A 54 -34.22 -23.00 50.00
N ASP A 55 -34.64 -22.21 51.01
CA ASP A 55 -33.99 -22.01 52.30
C ASP A 55 -33.71 -23.34 53.04
N SER A 56 -32.51 -23.45 53.63
CA SER A 56 -32.36 -23.96 55.03
C SER A 56 -30.91 -23.94 55.53
N GLU A 57 -30.72 -23.22 56.57
CA GLU A 57 -29.91 -23.45 57.78
C GLU A 57 -28.43 -23.86 57.73
N SER A 58 -27.68 -22.96 58.37
CA SER A 58 -26.68 -23.17 59.47
C SER A 58 -25.56 -24.19 59.25
N GLY A 59 -24.35 -23.70 59.48
CA GLY A 59 -23.18 -24.53 59.78
C GLY A 59 -21.85 -23.79 59.71
N SER A 60 -21.46 -23.28 60.84
CA SER A 60 -20.16 -22.76 61.22
C SER A 60 -19.05 -23.80 61.06
N ALA A 61 -17.86 -23.43 60.58
CA ALA A 61 -16.52 -23.80 61.13
C ALA A 61 -15.48 -23.42 60.04
N ASP A 62 -14.74 -22.46 60.30
CA ASP A 62 -13.33 -22.36 60.75
C ASP A 62 -12.32 -23.25 60.03
N THR A 63 -11.23 -22.58 59.77
CA THR A 63 -9.84 -22.97 59.92
C THR A 63 -9.01 -23.28 58.66
N VAL A 64 -8.09 -22.42 58.44
CA VAL A 64 -6.62 -22.37 58.54
C VAL A 64 -5.84 -22.55 57.24
N ILE A 65 -5.16 -21.49 56.87
CA ILE A 65 -3.72 -21.18 56.70
C ILE A 65 -2.82 -22.27 56.06
N SER A 66 -2.09 -21.86 55.06
CA SER A 66 -0.62 -21.82 54.92
C SER A 66 -0.28 -21.55 53.46
N GLU A 67 0.34 -20.45 53.10
CA GLU A 67 1.76 -20.07 53.21
C GLU A 67 2.73 -21.11 52.61
N SER A 68 3.42 -20.69 51.62
CA SER A 68 4.87 -20.41 51.54
C SER A 68 5.32 -20.57 50.11
N ALA A 69 5.90 -19.53 49.53
CA ALA A 69 7.33 -19.17 49.53
C ALA A 69 8.11 -20.05 48.53
N ASP A 70 8.80 -19.53 47.68
CA ASP A 70 9.97 -18.69 47.55
C ASP A 70 11.03 -19.34 46.66
N ALA A 71 11.85 -18.53 46.15
CA ALA A 71 13.26 -18.64 45.73
C ALA A 71 13.51 -18.76 44.24
N SER A 72 13.97 -17.68 43.61
CA SER A 72 15.29 -17.00 43.58
C SER A 72 16.31 -17.64 42.65
N SER A 73 16.80 -16.74 41.81
CA SER A 73 18.21 -16.45 41.42
C SER A 73 18.91 -17.46 40.50
N GLU A 74 19.73 -17.08 39.63
CA GLU A 74 20.91 -16.19 39.47
C GLU A 74 21.26 -16.09 38.00
N ASN A 75 21.50 -14.99 37.39
CA ASN A 75 22.67 -14.14 37.24
C ASN A 75 24.00 -14.87 36.93
N THR A 76 24.49 -14.75 35.70
CA THR A 76 25.91 -14.61 35.40
C THR A 76 26.13 -13.77 34.15
N GLY A 77 26.70 -12.60 34.36
CA GLY A 77 27.33 -11.79 33.37
C GLY A 77 28.78 -12.26 33.11
N ILE A 78 29.25 -12.02 31.91
CA ILE A 78 30.69 -11.88 31.66
C ILE A 78 30.88 -10.66 30.76
N SER A 79 31.82 -9.88 31.21
CA SER A 79 32.36 -8.58 30.79
C SER A 79 33.37 -8.71 29.66
N SER A 80 33.43 -7.62 28.89
CA SER A 80 34.62 -6.98 28.30
C SER A 80 35.52 -7.75 27.31
N ASP A 81 35.74 -7.16 26.12
CA ASP A 81 37.03 -6.49 25.94
C ASP A 81 36.98 -5.48 24.76
N VAL A 82 37.62 -4.37 25.03
CA VAL A 82 37.86 -3.23 24.16
C VAL A 82 39.16 -3.47 23.39
N THR A 83 39.21 -3.25 22.10
CA THR A 83 40.41 -2.83 21.43
C THR A 83 40.16 -1.68 20.46
N ASP A 84 40.69 -0.59 20.90
CA ASP A 84 40.99 0.66 20.21
C ASP A 84 42.03 0.41 19.09
N VAL A 85 41.81 0.92 17.87
CA VAL A 85 42.88 1.23 16.93
C VAL A 85 42.58 2.54 16.23
N SER A 86 43.49 3.43 16.46
CA SER A 86 43.72 4.80 16.10
C SER A 86 43.75 5.09 14.60
N SER A 87 43.13 6.20 14.24
CA SER A 87 43.47 7.27 13.31
C SER A 87 44.38 6.97 12.09
N ASP A 88 43.88 7.32 10.90
CA ASP A 88 44.70 8.13 10.01
C ASP A 88 43.82 9.13 9.23
N THR A 89 44.22 10.39 9.36
CA THR A 89 43.65 11.56 8.72
C THR A 89 44.33 11.75 7.37
N THR A 90 43.52 11.83 6.28
CA THR A 90 43.98 12.59 5.10
C THR A 90 42.87 13.57 4.68
N ASP A 91 43.18 14.79 4.94
CA ASP A 91 42.59 15.99 4.42
C ASP A 91 42.64 16.01 2.88
N VAL A 92 41.50 16.11 2.19
CA VAL A 92 41.46 16.67 0.85
C VAL A 92 40.27 17.63 0.79
N SER A 93 40.59 18.88 0.96
CA SER A 93 39.79 20.04 0.62
C SER A 93 39.51 20.06 -0.89
N SER A 94 38.28 20.14 -1.30
CA SER A 94 37.83 21.04 -2.38
C SER A 94 36.31 21.06 -2.37
N GLY A 95 35.76 22.17 -1.94
CA GLY A 95 34.35 22.46 -2.03
C GLY A 95 33.94 22.70 -3.48
N ASP A 96 32.88 22.02 -3.87
CA ASP A 96 31.95 22.57 -4.85
C ASP A 96 30.56 22.49 -4.23
N ALA A 97 30.10 23.66 -3.83
CA ALA A 97 28.72 23.88 -3.42
C ALA A 97 27.83 23.61 -4.64
N VAL A 98 27.25 22.42 -4.69
CA VAL A 98 26.12 22.16 -5.60
C VAL A 98 24.93 22.97 -5.07
N SER A 99 24.75 24.11 -5.68
CA SER A 99 23.60 24.98 -5.52
C SER A 99 22.33 24.15 -5.70
N SER A 100 21.56 24.07 -4.62
CA SER A 100 20.23 23.48 -4.63
C SER A 100 19.25 24.42 -5.31
N ASP A 101 19.30 24.49 -6.64
CA ASP A 101 18.23 25.11 -7.44
C ASP A 101 17.29 24.00 -7.94
N ARG A 102 16.42 23.50 -7.07
CA ARG A 102 15.38 22.50 -7.36
C ARG A 102 14.02 23.14 -7.50
N THR A 103 13.91 24.29 -8.13
CA THR A 103 12.63 24.91 -8.46
C THR A 103 12.57 25.33 -9.92
N ALA A 104 12.85 24.40 -10.83
CA ALA A 104 12.35 24.54 -12.17
C ALA A 104 10.93 23.93 -12.18
N GLU A 105 9.92 24.78 -12.14
CA GLU A 105 8.54 24.43 -12.46
C GLU A 105 8.55 23.75 -13.83
N VAL A 106 8.10 22.48 -13.92
CA VAL A 106 8.02 21.76 -15.21
C VAL A 106 6.84 22.34 -15.98
N THR A 107 7.06 23.50 -16.60
CA THR A 107 6.03 24.26 -17.32
C THR A 107 5.79 23.75 -18.74
N GLN A 108 6.68 22.94 -19.29
CA GLN A 108 6.55 22.38 -20.64
C GLN A 108 6.26 20.88 -20.55
N LYS A 109 5.29 20.45 -21.38
CA LYS A 109 4.97 19.02 -21.54
C LYS A 109 6.18 18.31 -22.15
N PRO A 110 6.73 17.26 -21.47
CA PRO A 110 7.82 16.46 -22.00
C PRO A 110 7.43 15.72 -23.29
N GLU A 111 8.43 15.36 -24.07
CA GLU A 111 8.21 14.50 -25.24
C GLU A 111 7.84 13.08 -24.83
N GLN A 112 7.06 12.41 -25.67
CA GLN A 112 6.72 11.01 -25.48
C GLN A 112 7.95 10.13 -25.71
N SER A 113 8.10 9.11 -24.85
CA SER A 113 9.23 8.18 -24.90
C SER A 113 8.74 6.74 -24.75
N TRP A 114 9.65 5.77 -24.77
CA TRP A 114 9.34 4.37 -24.53
C TRP A 114 8.62 4.14 -23.18
N SER A 115 8.93 4.96 -22.16
CA SER A 115 8.34 4.83 -20.83
C SER A 115 6.90 5.38 -20.78
N THR A 116 6.54 6.29 -21.66
CA THR A 116 5.19 6.85 -21.74
C THR A 116 4.27 6.10 -22.69
N MET A 117 4.65 4.90 -23.17
CA MET A 117 3.78 4.04 -23.99
C MET A 117 2.42 3.87 -23.34
N LEU A 118 1.36 4.28 -24.02
CA LEU A 118 0.00 4.18 -23.52
C LEU A 118 -0.59 2.81 -23.88
N VAL A 119 -1.03 2.09 -22.84
CA VAL A 119 -1.74 0.81 -22.99
C VAL A 119 -3.02 0.88 -22.17
N ASN A 120 -4.16 0.73 -22.84
CA ASN A 120 -5.49 0.76 -22.23
C ASN A 120 -6.51 0.10 -23.18
N VAL A 121 -7.80 0.21 -22.90
CA VAL A 121 -8.87 -0.41 -23.70
C VAL A 121 -8.97 0.13 -25.14
N TRP A 122 -8.38 1.26 -25.43
CA TRP A 122 -8.34 1.86 -26.78
C TRP A 122 -6.98 1.68 -27.46
N ASN A 123 -5.94 1.42 -26.69
CA ASN A 123 -4.55 1.29 -27.13
C ASN A 123 -4.00 -0.06 -26.64
N TYR A 124 -4.14 -1.08 -27.47
CA TYR A 124 -3.66 -2.42 -27.16
C TYR A 124 -2.13 -2.50 -27.20
N MET A 125 -1.58 -3.42 -26.41
CA MET A 125 -0.17 -3.78 -26.51
C MET A 125 0.20 -4.09 -27.97
N PRO A 126 1.35 -3.58 -28.45
CA PRO A 126 1.84 -3.96 -29.79
C PRO A 126 1.99 -5.49 -29.88
N GLU A 127 1.61 -6.06 -31.04
CA GLU A 127 1.75 -7.50 -31.27
C GLU A 127 3.20 -7.93 -31.11
N GLY A 128 3.42 -9.01 -30.35
CA GLY A 128 4.75 -9.55 -30.11
C GLY A 128 5.62 -8.74 -29.15
N TYR A 129 5.10 -7.67 -28.52
CA TYR A 129 5.87 -6.92 -27.53
C TYR A 129 6.12 -7.76 -26.27
N VAL A 130 7.39 -7.96 -25.97
CA VAL A 130 7.85 -8.64 -24.74
C VAL A 130 8.96 -7.75 -24.15
N PRO A 131 8.76 -7.18 -22.96
CA PRO A 131 9.79 -6.38 -22.31
C PRO A 131 10.95 -7.26 -21.84
N GLU A 132 12.16 -6.71 -21.87
CA GLU A 132 13.27 -7.30 -21.11
C GLU A 132 13.07 -6.96 -19.63
N VAL A 133 12.95 -7.98 -18.78
CA VAL A 133 12.63 -7.82 -17.36
C VAL A 133 13.66 -8.51 -16.47
N ARG A 134 13.92 -7.93 -15.29
CA ARG A 134 14.69 -8.55 -14.21
C ARG A 134 13.89 -8.59 -12.90
N GLU A 135 14.30 -9.45 -12.00
CA GLU A 135 13.76 -9.48 -10.64
C GLU A 135 14.13 -8.21 -9.87
N ILE A 136 13.19 -7.76 -9.03
CA ILE A 136 13.38 -6.63 -8.12
C ILE A 136 14.09 -7.12 -6.86
N SER A 137 15.23 -6.51 -6.57
CA SER A 137 16.07 -6.82 -5.41
C SER A 137 15.61 -5.98 -4.20
N TYR A 138 14.51 -6.38 -3.57
CA TYR A 138 13.94 -5.71 -2.41
C TYR A 138 13.31 -6.72 -1.45
N GLN A 139 13.45 -6.51 -0.13
CA GLN A 139 12.74 -7.33 0.86
C GLN A 139 11.29 -6.89 0.95
N GLY A 140 10.34 -7.79 0.74
CA GLY A 140 8.92 -7.47 0.69
C GLY A 140 8.41 -7.41 -0.74
N VAL A 141 8.76 -8.42 -1.53
CA VAL A 141 8.24 -8.63 -2.87
C VAL A 141 7.48 -9.95 -2.95
N SER A 142 6.45 -9.97 -3.77
CA SER A 142 5.75 -11.21 -4.12
C SER A 142 6.71 -12.18 -4.83
N PRO A 143 6.72 -13.45 -4.48
CA PRO A 143 7.60 -14.41 -5.15
C PRO A 143 7.18 -14.73 -6.59
N LEU A 144 5.96 -14.35 -6.99
CA LEU A 144 5.40 -14.75 -8.29
C LEU A 144 5.49 -13.66 -9.36
N ASN A 145 5.37 -12.38 -9.00
CA ASN A 145 5.25 -11.29 -9.96
C ASN A 145 6.17 -10.13 -9.56
N ASN A 146 7.46 -10.42 -9.41
CA ASN A 146 8.47 -9.48 -8.90
C ASN A 146 9.43 -8.99 -9.97
N LYS A 147 9.13 -9.17 -11.26
CA LYS A 147 9.99 -8.70 -12.35
C LYS A 147 9.53 -7.35 -12.85
N PHE A 148 10.47 -6.52 -13.29
CA PHE A 148 10.22 -5.20 -13.83
C PHE A 148 11.13 -4.94 -15.04
N ASP A 149 10.74 -4.02 -15.93
CA ASP A 149 11.56 -3.64 -17.09
C ASP A 149 12.94 -3.22 -16.65
N VAL A 150 13.99 -3.77 -17.26
CA VAL A 150 15.39 -3.56 -16.86
C VAL A 150 15.77 -2.07 -16.85
N ARG A 151 15.12 -1.24 -17.69
CA ARG A 151 15.41 0.19 -17.81
C ARG A 151 14.79 1.03 -16.67
N ALA A 152 13.83 0.47 -15.94
CA ALA A 152 13.09 1.16 -14.88
C ALA A 152 13.20 0.45 -13.52
N ALA A 153 13.78 -0.73 -13.48
CA ALA A 153 13.86 -1.54 -12.26
C ALA A 153 14.66 -0.86 -11.13
N ASP A 154 15.76 -0.16 -11.45
CA ASP A 154 16.56 0.58 -10.46
C ASP A 154 15.75 1.72 -9.83
N ALA A 155 14.90 2.40 -10.61
CA ALA A 155 14.03 3.46 -10.09
C ALA A 155 12.97 2.90 -9.11
N LEU A 156 12.41 1.72 -9.39
CA LEU A 156 11.48 1.06 -8.48
C LEU A 156 12.18 0.65 -7.18
N GLU A 157 13.36 0.03 -7.27
CA GLU A 157 14.15 -0.38 -6.10
C GLU A 157 14.52 0.81 -5.22
N LEU A 158 14.96 1.92 -5.83
CA LEU A 158 15.30 3.15 -5.12
C LEU A 158 14.08 3.73 -4.40
N MET A 159 12.94 3.83 -5.07
CA MET A 159 11.68 4.30 -4.45
C MET A 159 11.30 3.45 -3.23
N LEU A 160 11.37 2.12 -3.35
CA LEU A 160 11.04 1.20 -2.25
C LEU A 160 12.05 1.29 -1.10
N ALA A 161 13.35 1.48 -1.41
CA ALA A 161 14.41 1.63 -0.42
C ALA A 161 14.28 2.93 0.36
N ASP A 162 14.02 4.06 -0.32
CA ASP A 162 13.84 5.37 0.31
C ASP A 162 12.56 5.43 1.14
N ALA A 163 11.47 4.79 0.68
CA ALA A 163 10.27 4.61 1.49
C ALA A 163 10.59 3.89 2.81
N ARG A 164 11.36 2.81 2.74
CA ARG A 164 11.80 2.07 3.94
C ARG A 164 12.68 2.92 4.84
N ALA A 165 13.64 3.64 4.28
CA ALA A 165 14.51 4.54 5.05
C ALA A 165 13.71 5.64 5.76
N ALA A 166 12.60 6.08 5.16
CA ALA A 166 11.64 6.99 5.77
C ALA A 166 10.67 6.33 6.77
N GLY A 167 10.80 5.02 7.03
CA GLY A 167 9.97 4.28 7.97
C GLY A 167 8.74 3.59 7.37
N TYR A 168 8.54 3.67 6.05
CA TYR A 168 7.41 3.09 5.35
C TYR A 168 7.79 1.77 4.67
N ASN A 169 7.53 0.64 5.35
CA ASN A 169 7.82 -0.67 4.78
C ASN A 169 6.78 -1.04 3.71
N MET A 170 7.17 -0.94 2.45
CA MET A 170 6.34 -1.29 1.32
C MET A 170 6.37 -2.80 1.01
N TYR A 171 5.38 -3.26 0.27
CA TYR A 171 5.30 -4.61 -0.30
C TYR A 171 4.90 -4.51 -1.77
N LEU A 172 5.73 -5.04 -2.65
CA LEU A 172 5.45 -5.16 -4.07
C LEU A 172 4.59 -6.40 -4.30
N VAL A 173 3.31 -6.19 -4.55
CA VAL A 173 2.32 -7.26 -4.71
C VAL A 173 2.41 -7.90 -6.08
N SER A 174 2.53 -7.06 -7.12
CA SER A 174 2.56 -7.48 -8.51
C SER A 174 3.31 -6.45 -9.35
N ALA A 175 4.12 -6.94 -10.29
CA ALA A 175 4.80 -6.12 -11.28
C ALA A 175 4.55 -6.69 -12.68
N TYR A 176 5.56 -7.15 -13.41
CA TYR A 176 5.36 -7.72 -14.74
C TYR A 176 4.45 -8.95 -14.71
N ARG A 177 3.51 -8.99 -15.66
CA ARG A 177 2.63 -10.14 -15.92
C ARG A 177 2.78 -10.56 -17.39
N THR A 178 2.94 -11.86 -17.65
CA THR A 178 2.85 -12.35 -19.04
C THR A 178 1.43 -12.20 -19.57
N HIS A 179 1.28 -12.19 -20.87
CA HIS A 179 -0.04 -12.14 -21.51
C HIS A 179 -0.93 -13.31 -21.07
N GLU A 180 -0.37 -14.52 -21.01
CA GLU A 180 -1.09 -15.74 -20.60
C GLU A 180 -1.58 -15.67 -19.15
N TYR A 181 -0.75 -15.10 -18.27
CA TYR A 181 -1.15 -14.87 -16.87
C TYR A 181 -2.28 -13.84 -16.78
N GLN A 182 -2.22 -12.76 -17.56
CA GLN A 182 -3.30 -11.77 -17.62
C GLN A 182 -4.61 -12.37 -18.15
N VAL A 183 -4.56 -13.21 -19.17
CA VAL A 183 -5.74 -14.00 -19.64
C VAL A 183 -6.33 -14.83 -18.51
N SER A 184 -5.49 -15.53 -17.77
CA SER A 184 -5.91 -16.35 -16.63
C SER A 184 -6.57 -15.53 -15.52
N LEU A 185 -6.01 -14.36 -15.18
CA LEU A 185 -6.57 -13.43 -14.21
C LEU A 185 -7.95 -12.91 -14.62
N TYR A 186 -8.05 -12.44 -15.88
CA TYR A 186 -9.29 -11.90 -16.41
C TYR A 186 -10.40 -12.95 -16.43
N ASN A 187 -10.11 -14.16 -16.96
CA ASN A 187 -11.07 -15.24 -17.00
C ASN A 187 -11.53 -15.67 -15.60
N ARG A 188 -10.64 -15.68 -14.62
CA ARG A 188 -11.01 -15.94 -13.22
C ARG A 188 -11.99 -14.89 -12.70
N LYS A 189 -11.74 -13.61 -12.97
CA LYS A 189 -12.62 -12.51 -12.55
C LYS A 189 -13.98 -12.58 -13.24
N VAL A 190 -14.04 -12.89 -14.53
CA VAL A 190 -15.29 -13.13 -15.26
C VAL A 190 -16.08 -14.30 -14.62
N ASN A 191 -15.39 -15.41 -14.31
CA ASN A 191 -16.04 -16.56 -13.67
C ASN A 191 -16.58 -16.24 -12.27
N GLU A 192 -15.95 -15.34 -11.51
CA GLU A 192 -16.50 -14.86 -10.22
C GLU A 192 -17.89 -14.24 -10.43
N TYR A 193 -18.06 -13.34 -11.42
CA TYR A 193 -19.34 -12.71 -11.72
C TYR A 193 -20.37 -13.69 -12.30
N LEU A 194 -19.95 -14.61 -13.16
CA LEU A 194 -20.84 -15.69 -13.64
C LEU A 194 -21.37 -16.54 -12.48
N ASN A 195 -20.54 -16.88 -11.51
CA ASN A 195 -20.94 -17.63 -10.32
C ASN A 195 -21.88 -16.82 -9.39
N MET A 196 -21.86 -15.49 -9.46
CA MET A 196 -22.83 -14.60 -8.78
C MET A 196 -24.16 -14.51 -9.52
N GLY A 197 -24.29 -15.15 -10.71
CA GLY A 197 -25.53 -15.19 -11.49
C GLY A 197 -25.66 -14.11 -12.57
N TYR A 198 -24.58 -13.36 -12.86
CA TYR A 198 -24.58 -12.42 -13.98
C TYR A 198 -24.56 -13.21 -15.32
N ASP A 199 -25.13 -12.62 -16.36
CA ASP A 199 -24.94 -13.12 -17.73
C ASP A 199 -23.50 -12.84 -18.21
N GLU A 200 -23.10 -13.47 -19.31
CA GLU A 200 -21.72 -13.43 -19.81
C GLU A 200 -21.26 -12.02 -20.20
N GLU A 201 -22.14 -11.23 -20.82
CA GLU A 201 -21.82 -9.86 -21.25
C GLU A 201 -21.62 -8.96 -20.03
N THR A 202 -22.54 -9.00 -19.09
CA THR A 202 -22.45 -8.27 -17.82
C THR A 202 -21.23 -8.72 -17.01
N ALA A 203 -20.98 -10.02 -16.91
CA ALA A 203 -19.82 -10.57 -16.18
C ALA A 203 -18.49 -10.07 -16.77
N LYS A 204 -18.36 -10.01 -18.10
CA LYS A 204 -17.17 -9.45 -18.76
C LYS A 204 -17.03 -7.94 -18.53
N SER A 205 -18.15 -7.20 -18.61
CA SER A 205 -18.18 -5.76 -18.36
C SER A 205 -17.73 -5.43 -16.93
N GLU A 206 -18.31 -6.10 -15.94
CA GLU A 206 -17.95 -5.90 -14.53
C GLU A 206 -16.50 -6.32 -14.23
N ALA A 207 -16.06 -7.46 -14.78
CA ALA A 207 -14.69 -7.94 -14.62
C ALA A 207 -13.66 -6.94 -15.16
N SER A 208 -13.96 -6.29 -16.29
CA SER A 208 -13.04 -5.35 -16.96
C SER A 208 -12.79 -4.07 -16.17
N GLN A 209 -13.64 -3.74 -15.21
CA GLN A 209 -13.44 -2.58 -14.33
C GLN A 209 -12.35 -2.82 -13.26
N TRP A 210 -12.04 -4.09 -12.97
CA TRP A 210 -11.08 -4.49 -11.93
C TRP A 210 -9.84 -5.18 -12.48
N VAL A 211 -9.98 -5.89 -13.57
CA VAL A 211 -8.89 -6.62 -14.22
C VAL A 211 -8.89 -6.27 -15.70
N ALA A 212 -7.86 -5.59 -16.14
CA ALA A 212 -7.72 -5.17 -17.53
C ALA A 212 -7.93 -6.36 -18.50
N ILE A 213 -8.65 -6.09 -19.59
CA ILE A 213 -8.84 -7.05 -20.68
C ILE A 213 -7.47 -7.50 -21.22
N PRO A 214 -7.27 -8.79 -21.57
CA PRO A 214 -6.03 -9.24 -22.17
C PRO A 214 -5.59 -8.38 -23.37
N GLY A 215 -4.33 -7.95 -23.35
CA GLY A 215 -3.79 -7.01 -24.34
C GLY A 215 -3.93 -5.53 -23.97
N THR A 216 -4.63 -5.20 -22.88
CA THR A 216 -4.80 -3.80 -22.41
C THR A 216 -4.22 -3.56 -21.01
N SER A 217 -3.53 -4.55 -20.44
CA SER A 217 -2.93 -4.43 -19.10
C SER A 217 -1.53 -3.81 -19.16
N GLU A 218 -1.31 -2.74 -18.42
CA GLU A 218 0.01 -2.12 -18.27
C GLU A 218 1.05 -3.01 -17.60
N HIS A 219 0.65 -3.98 -16.79
CA HIS A 219 1.57 -4.95 -16.22
C HIS A 219 2.32 -5.77 -17.29
N CYS A 220 1.71 -5.95 -18.46
CA CYS A 220 2.37 -6.62 -19.58
C CYS A 220 3.48 -5.76 -20.23
N THR A 221 3.53 -4.46 -19.95
CA THR A 221 4.63 -3.59 -20.38
C THR A 221 5.90 -3.77 -19.56
N GLY A 222 5.80 -4.36 -18.36
CA GLY A 222 6.87 -4.37 -17.37
C GLY A 222 7.08 -3.04 -16.65
N LEU A 223 6.18 -2.05 -16.81
CA LEU A 223 6.31 -0.70 -16.26
C LEU A 223 5.28 -0.37 -15.18
N ALA A 224 4.40 -1.30 -14.82
CA ALA A 224 3.41 -1.14 -13.76
C ALA A 224 3.75 -1.96 -12.52
N ALA A 225 3.47 -1.41 -11.35
CA ALA A 225 3.72 -2.01 -10.05
C ALA A 225 2.54 -1.77 -9.10
N ASP A 226 2.00 -2.85 -8.53
CA ASP A 226 1.03 -2.79 -7.44
C ASP A 226 1.78 -2.81 -6.10
N ILE A 227 1.70 -1.71 -5.36
CA ILE A 227 2.46 -1.48 -4.13
C ILE A 227 1.52 -1.12 -2.99
N VAL A 228 1.64 -1.83 -1.88
CA VAL A 228 0.96 -1.53 -0.62
C VAL A 228 1.95 -1.55 0.55
N SER A 229 1.51 -1.33 1.78
CA SER A 229 2.38 -1.57 2.92
C SER A 229 2.48 -3.07 3.24
N SER A 230 3.62 -3.49 3.78
CA SER A 230 3.81 -4.87 4.27
C SER A 230 2.75 -5.25 5.32
N THR A 231 2.39 -4.30 6.18
CA THR A 231 1.33 -4.51 7.18
C THR A 231 -0.03 -4.69 6.52
N TRP A 232 -0.36 -3.85 5.51
CA TRP A 232 -1.61 -3.96 4.76
C TRP A 232 -1.75 -5.34 4.12
N PHE A 233 -0.71 -5.78 3.40
CA PHE A 233 -0.70 -7.08 2.72
C PHE A 233 -0.91 -8.24 3.68
N ASN A 234 -0.25 -8.21 4.85
CA ASN A 234 -0.36 -9.27 5.85
C ASN A 234 -1.75 -9.36 6.49
N TYR A 235 -2.47 -8.25 6.64
CA TYR A 235 -3.77 -8.24 7.33
C TYR A 235 -4.98 -8.28 6.39
N ASN A 236 -4.87 -7.73 5.19
CA ASN A 236 -6.02 -7.59 4.28
C ASN A 236 -5.95 -8.56 3.09
N ALA A 237 -4.77 -9.02 2.69
CA ALA A 237 -4.50 -9.89 1.53
C ALA A 237 -5.05 -9.38 0.17
N ASP A 238 -5.90 -8.35 0.19
CA ASP A 238 -6.58 -7.78 -0.97
C ASP A 238 -6.14 -6.35 -1.23
N LEU A 239 -6.18 -5.96 -2.51
CA LEU A 239 -6.01 -4.58 -2.96
C LEU A 239 -7.36 -3.89 -2.89
N THR A 240 -7.53 -2.98 -1.93
CA THR A 240 -8.79 -2.25 -1.72
C THR A 240 -8.54 -0.75 -1.62
N HIS A 241 -9.57 0.03 -1.95
CA HIS A 241 -9.51 1.50 -1.93
C HIS A 241 -9.14 2.09 -0.56
N ASP A 242 -9.41 1.36 0.52
CA ASP A 242 -9.08 1.83 1.88
C ASP A 242 -7.56 1.98 2.10
N PHE A 243 -6.70 1.44 1.21
CA PHE A 243 -5.26 1.68 1.24
C PHE A 243 -4.95 3.18 1.13
N GLU A 244 -5.78 3.97 0.44
CA GLU A 244 -5.65 5.44 0.34
C GLU A 244 -5.63 6.14 1.71
N ASP A 245 -6.17 5.49 2.73
CA ASP A 245 -6.24 6.00 4.09
C ASP A 245 -4.99 5.72 4.92
N THR A 246 -3.91 5.23 4.34
CA THR A 246 -2.67 4.89 5.05
C THR A 246 -1.58 5.96 4.84
N GLU A 247 -0.66 6.06 5.81
CA GLU A 247 0.51 6.93 5.67
C GLU A 247 1.49 6.43 4.59
N HIS A 248 1.42 5.14 4.25
CA HIS A 248 2.20 4.54 3.17
C HIS A 248 1.72 5.03 1.80
N PHE A 249 0.40 5.12 1.61
CA PHE A 249 -0.15 5.73 0.40
C PHE A 249 0.20 7.22 0.32
N ASP A 250 0.09 7.96 1.44
CA ASP A 250 0.45 9.38 1.47
C ASP A 250 1.90 9.57 1.01
N TRP A 251 2.84 8.74 1.52
CA TRP A 251 4.24 8.79 1.12
C TRP A 251 4.42 8.47 -0.37
N LEU A 252 3.84 7.38 -0.85
CA LEU A 252 3.93 7.00 -2.27
C LEU A 252 3.38 8.09 -3.18
N TYR A 253 2.21 8.64 -2.87
CA TYR A 253 1.58 9.69 -3.67
C TYR A 253 2.42 10.98 -3.70
N GLU A 254 3.09 11.32 -2.60
CA GLU A 254 3.91 12.53 -2.49
C GLU A 254 5.26 12.39 -3.21
N HIS A 255 5.81 11.17 -3.30
CA HIS A 255 7.19 10.96 -3.74
C HIS A 255 7.32 10.17 -5.05
N CYS A 256 6.30 9.46 -5.52
CA CYS A 256 6.42 8.57 -6.68
C CYS A 256 6.98 9.28 -7.92
N ALA A 257 6.62 10.55 -8.14
CA ALA A 257 7.07 11.31 -9.30
C ALA A 257 8.58 11.59 -9.30
N ASP A 258 9.23 11.67 -8.12
CA ASP A 258 10.67 11.86 -8.01
C ASP A 258 11.46 10.65 -8.54
N TYR A 259 10.82 9.48 -8.58
CA TYR A 259 11.36 8.22 -9.11
C TYR A 259 10.80 7.88 -10.50
N GLY A 260 10.04 8.78 -11.10
CA GLY A 260 9.46 8.58 -12.43
C GLY A 260 8.16 7.78 -12.47
N PHE A 261 7.48 7.62 -11.33
CA PHE A 261 6.19 6.94 -11.24
C PHE A 261 5.02 7.90 -11.10
N ILE A 262 3.87 7.49 -11.59
CA ILE A 262 2.59 8.17 -11.39
C ILE A 262 1.60 7.26 -10.68
N LEU A 263 0.66 7.83 -9.92
CA LEU A 263 -0.57 7.14 -9.55
C LEU A 263 -1.42 7.01 -10.81
N ARG A 264 -1.48 5.81 -11.38
CA ARG A 264 -1.98 5.59 -12.74
C ARG A 264 -3.48 5.79 -12.91
N TYR A 265 -4.26 5.35 -11.94
CA TYR A 265 -5.71 5.39 -11.96
C TYR A 265 -6.23 6.28 -10.82
N PRO A 266 -6.13 7.62 -10.96
CA PRO A 266 -6.50 8.55 -9.91
C PRO A 266 -8.02 8.70 -9.77
N LYS A 267 -8.47 9.02 -8.58
CA LYS A 267 -9.87 9.18 -8.23
C LYS A 267 -10.56 10.26 -9.06
N GLY A 268 -11.72 9.94 -9.64
CA GLY A 268 -12.52 10.86 -10.45
C GLY A 268 -12.07 10.93 -11.92
N LYS A 269 -11.19 10.02 -12.36
CA LYS A 269 -10.72 9.90 -13.74
C LYS A 269 -11.14 8.58 -14.41
N GLU A 270 -12.05 7.85 -13.81
CA GLU A 270 -12.50 6.52 -14.26
C GLU A 270 -13.10 6.58 -15.68
N ALA A 271 -13.75 7.69 -16.03
CA ALA A 271 -14.28 7.89 -17.39
C ALA A 271 -13.19 8.08 -18.47
N VAL A 272 -11.98 8.49 -18.05
CA VAL A 272 -10.83 8.71 -18.95
C VAL A 272 -9.96 7.46 -19.02
N THR A 273 -9.77 6.78 -17.92
CA THR A 273 -8.87 5.62 -17.83
C THR A 273 -9.57 4.28 -18.09
N ALA A 274 -10.91 4.25 -18.01
CA ALA A 274 -11.75 3.05 -18.06
C ALA A 274 -11.45 2.01 -16.94
N ILE A 275 -10.66 2.39 -15.93
CA ILE A 275 -10.34 1.58 -14.76
C ILE A 275 -10.80 2.34 -13.51
N THR A 276 -11.31 1.63 -12.52
CA THR A 276 -11.66 2.19 -11.22
C THR A 276 -10.43 2.78 -10.52
N TYR A 277 -10.66 3.66 -9.53
CA TYR A 277 -9.58 4.20 -8.72
C TYR A 277 -8.75 3.10 -8.05
N GLU A 278 -7.43 3.13 -8.22
CA GLU A 278 -6.50 2.14 -7.66
C GLU A 278 -5.36 2.82 -6.90
N PRO A 279 -5.45 3.00 -5.57
CA PRO A 279 -4.39 3.65 -4.79
C PRO A 279 -3.08 2.86 -4.69
N TRP A 280 -3.06 1.63 -5.14
CA TRP A 280 -1.90 0.73 -5.13
C TRP A 280 -1.15 0.70 -6.46
N HIS A 281 -1.77 1.13 -7.58
CA HIS A 281 -1.22 0.94 -8.93
C HIS A 281 -0.39 2.14 -9.37
N TYR A 282 0.92 1.91 -9.49
CA TYR A 282 1.91 2.90 -9.93
C TYR A 282 2.49 2.53 -11.28
N ARG A 283 2.59 3.52 -12.18
CA ARG A 283 3.14 3.35 -13.51
C ARG A 283 4.39 4.19 -13.70
N TYR A 284 5.49 3.54 -14.14
CA TYR A 284 6.70 4.25 -14.54
C TYR A 284 6.52 4.93 -15.90
N VAL A 285 6.83 6.22 -15.97
CA VAL A 285 6.74 7.06 -17.18
C VAL A 285 8.00 7.92 -17.37
N GLY A 286 9.02 7.77 -16.50
CA GLY A 286 10.18 8.65 -16.45
C GLY A 286 9.93 9.90 -15.60
N VAL A 287 10.99 10.45 -15.01
CA VAL A 287 10.91 11.50 -13.97
C VAL A 287 10.23 12.78 -14.50
N GLU A 288 10.61 13.24 -15.68
CA GLU A 288 10.05 14.47 -16.24
C GLU A 288 8.56 14.35 -16.54
N ALA A 289 8.14 13.24 -17.18
CA ALA A 289 6.74 12.98 -17.47
C ALA A 289 5.93 12.76 -16.19
N ALA A 290 6.49 12.05 -15.20
CA ALA A 290 5.83 11.80 -13.91
C ALA A 290 5.56 13.10 -13.15
N LYS A 291 6.54 13.99 -13.07
CA LYS A 291 6.38 15.30 -12.43
C LYS A 291 5.33 16.13 -13.14
N TYR A 292 5.39 16.20 -14.47
CA TYR A 292 4.40 16.93 -15.26
C TYR A 292 2.98 16.40 -15.04
N ILE A 293 2.79 15.08 -15.11
CA ILE A 293 1.48 14.43 -14.94
C ILE A 293 0.93 14.65 -13.54
N MET A 294 1.75 14.39 -12.50
CA MET A 294 1.32 14.49 -11.10
C MET A 294 1.07 15.93 -10.65
N GLU A 295 1.89 16.90 -11.09
CA GLU A 295 1.73 18.32 -10.77
C GLU A 295 0.49 18.93 -11.43
N ASN A 296 0.17 18.52 -12.66
CA ASN A 296 -1.01 19.00 -13.37
C ASN A 296 -2.29 18.21 -13.05
N GLY A 297 -2.20 17.11 -12.29
CA GLY A 297 -3.33 16.27 -11.91
C GLY A 297 -4.04 15.63 -13.11
N ILE A 298 -3.27 15.29 -14.15
CA ILE A 298 -3.76 14.65 -15.38
C ILE A 298 -3.45 13.15 -15.38
N THR A 299 -4.10 12.40 -16.26
CA THR A 299 -3.83 10.98 -16.51
C THR A 299 -2.79 10.79 -17.62
N LEU A 300 -2.34 9.56 -17.84
CA LEU A 300 -1.47 9.24 -18.97
C LEU A 300 -2.20 9.41 -20.31
N GLU A 301 -3.52 9.15 -20.36
CA GLU A 301 -4.38 9.44 -21.51
C GLU A 301 -4.39 10.92 -21.84
N GLU A 302 -4.65 11.78 -20.85
CA GLU A 302 -4.65 13.24 -21.03
C GLU A 302 -3.25 13.76 -21.40
N PHE A 303 -2.18 13.12 -20.90
CA PHE A 303 -0.81 13.39 -21.34
C PHE A 303 -0.62 13.05 -22.83
N HIS A 304 -1.29 12.04 -23.35
CA HIS A 304 -1.29 11.71 -24.78
C HIS A 304 -2.28 12.55 -25.62
N GLY A 305 -3.13 13.35 -24.96
CA GLY A 305 -4.13 14.19 -25.64
C GLY A 305 -5.41 13.42 -25.99
N GLN A 306 -5.70 12.36 -25.27
CA GLN A 306 -6.92 11.57 -25.39
C GLN A 306 -7.97 11.97 -24.36
#